data_106aa5e59dcaf6c4e021bab9252cbf02
#
_entry.id   106aa5e59dcaf6c4e021bab9252cbf02
#
_cell.length_a   1.000
_cell.length_b   1.000
_cell.length_c   1.000
_cell.angle_alpha   90.00
_cell.angle_beta   90.00
_cell.angle_gamma   90.00
#
_symmetry.space_group_name_H-M   'P 1'
#
loop_
_entity.id
_entity.type
_entity.pdbx_description
1 polymer ?
#
loop_
_entity_poly.entity_id
_entity_poly.type
_entity_poly.pdbx_seq_one_letter_code
_entity_poly.pdbx_strand_id
1 'polypeptide(L)'
;MNRKRAMLVAGALGSIVLTLPSCTSSKPQSEGSSSGSASAPAMTGAAPAAAATTVTAPPKASKNYNIALLQGVTGDQFYITMQCGAQDEAAKLGVSVSTQGPQKFDPTLQKPIVDSIVASKPDALLVAPTDVQAMQQPLQQAAAAGIKVVLVDTTTNDPSYAVSQIASDNEGGGRAAFEAIKKLHPEGGKVMVMNIDPGVSTTDARAKGFEEAVKEDSKFQYVGVQYSHNDPATAAQLIGAQLQKDPDLVGVFATNLFSAEGSATGVRQAGKSGQVQVVGFDAGPNQMQALREGTVQALVAQDPGLIGKFGIDEAVTALDGGQNTKKVQTGFTVITQENLNGEGGAAAYKSSC
;
A
#
# COMPACT_ATOMS: atom_id res chain seq x y z
N MET A 1 13.71 17.70 -58.57
CA MET A 1 13.12 17.23 -59.86
C MET A 1 11.99 16.27 -59.56
N ASN A 2 10.76 16.74 -59.86
CA ASN A 2 9.58 16.04 -60.39
C ASN A 2 9.06 14.78 -59.68
N ARG A 3 7.78 14.56 -59.46
CA ARG A 3 6.50 15.24 -59.79
C ARG A 3 5.36 14.62 -58.97
N LYS A 4 4.43 15.45 -58.64
CA LYS A 4 3.05 15.21 -58.16
C LYS A 4 2.31 14.12 -58.96
N ARG A 5 1.36 13.41 -58.31
CA ARG A 5 0.04 13.17 -58.92
C ARG A 5 -1.02 12.99 -57.83
N ALA A 6 -1.93 13.93 -57.84
CA ALA A 6 -3.24 13.86 -57.16
C ALA A 6 -4.21 13.11 -58.08
N MET A 7 -5.21 12.40 -57.48
CA MET A 7 -6.43 12.00 -58.19
C MET A 7 -7.62 12.20 -57.27
N LEU A 8 -8.41 13.19 -57.62
CA LEU A 8 -9.81 13.40 -57.14
C LEU A 8 -10.72 12.45 -57.92
N VAL A 9 -11.71 11.85 -57.27
CA VAL A 9 -12.97 11.42 -57.89
C VAL A 9 -14.11 11.83 -56.97
N ALA A 10 -15.03 12.63 -57.54
CA ALA A 10 -16.24 13.14 -56.96
C ALA A 10 -17.47 12.29 -57.44
N GLY A 11 -18.55 12.39 -56.65
CA GLY A 11 -19.94 12.15 -57.08
C GLY A 11 -20.56 10.91 -56.45
N ALA A 12 -21.73 10.98 -55.79
CA ALA A 12 -22.97 11.54 -56.18
C ALA A 12 -23.97 11.53 -55.01
N LEU A 13 -24.80 12.56 -54.95
CA LEU A 13 -26.00 12.69 -54.11
C LEU A 13 -27.08 11.68 -54.51
N GLY A 14 -27.76 11.12 -53.52
CA GLY A 14 -29.01 10.39 -53.67
C GLY A 14 -29.95 10.68 -52.51
N SER A 15 -30.82 11.69 -52.68
CA SER A 15 -31.90 11.99 -51.76
C SER A 15 -33.06 11.02 -52.02
N ILE A 16 -33.53 10.32 -50.99
CA ILE A 16 -34.85 9.63 -51.01
C ILE A 16 -35.65 10.14 -49.84
N VAL A 17 -36.71 10.86 -50.19
CA VAL A 17 -37.85 11.25 -49.34
C VAL A 17 -38.86 10.13 -49.39
N LEU A 18 -39.31 9.64 -48.23
CA LEU A 18 -40.59 8.89 -48.14
C LEU A 18 -41.23 9.04 -46.77
N THR A 19 -42.28 9.78 -46.78
CA THR A 19 -43.57 9.79 -46.09
C THR A 19 -43.82 8.93 -44.88
N LEU A 20 -44.25 9.62 -43.82
CA LEU A 20 -44.99 9.11 -42.66
C LEU A 20 -46.38 8.60 -43.01
N PRO A 21 -46.94 7.65 -42.28
CA PRO A 21 -48.31 7.80 -41.79
C PRO A 21 -48.41 7.77 -40.27
N SER A 22 -49.20 8.71 -39.81
CA SER A 22 -49.79 8.79 -38.49
C SER A 22 -50.84 7.70 -38.33
N CYS A 23 -50.95 7.01 -37.17
CA CYS A 23 -52.21 6.83 -36.46
C CYS A 23 -52.13 5.85 -35.28
N THR A 24 -52.65 6.33 -34.20
CA THR A 24 -53.47 5.73 -33.13
C THR A 24 -52.82 5.06 -31.95
N SER A 25 -53.12 5.68 -30.82
CA SER A 25 -52.95 5.26 -29.44
C SER A 25 -53.62 3.91 -29.14
N SER A 26 -52.86 3.08 -28.44
CA SER A 26 -53.42 2.15 -27.45
C SER A 26 -52.33 1.86 -26.41
N LYS A 27 -52.66 2.16 -25.16
CA LYS A 27 -51.84 1.73 -23.98
C LYS A 27 -51.82 0.21 -23.90
N PRO A 28 -50.72 -0.38 -23.57
CA PRO A 28 -50.67 -1.59 -22.77
C PRO A 28 -50.04 -1.35 -21.41
N GLN A 29 -50.52 -2.13 -20.46
CA GLN A 29 -50.16 -2.23 -19.06
C GLN A 29 -48.67 -2.43 -18.85
N SER A 30 -48.18 -1.82 -17.76
CA SER A 30 -46.88 -2.03 -17.18
C SER A 30 -46.75 -3.45 -16.62
N GLU A 31 -46.02 -4.31 -17.29
CA GLU A 31 -45.39 -5.45 -16.63
C GLU A 31 -44.01 -5.02 -16.13
N GLY A 32 -43.85 -5.05 -14.80
CA GLY A 32 -42.61 -4.71 -14.11
C GLY A 32 -41.55 -5.73 -14.42
N SER A 33 -40.56 -5.37 -15.22
CA SER A 33 -39.25 -6.04 -15.20
C SER A 33 -38.49 -5.55 -13.98
N SER A 34 -38.49 -6.33 -12.92
CA SER A 34 -37.56 -6.21 -11.78
C SER A 34 -36.19 -6.57 -12.30
N SER A 35 -35.39 -5.55 -12.65
CA SER A 35 -33.92 -5.71 -12.70
C SER A 35 -33.44 -5.93 -11.29
N GLY A 36 -33.18 -7.18 -10.96
CA GLY A 36 -32.50 -7.55 -9.72
C GLY A 36 -31.08 -6.98 -9.74
N SER A 37 -30.88 -5.84 -9.10
CA SER A 37 -29.55 -5.45 -8.60
C SER A 37 -29.15 -6.50 -7.58
N ALA A 38 -28.22 -7.35 -7.93
CA ALA A 38 -27.52 -8.18 -6.97
C ALA A 38 -26.74 -7.26 -6.03
N SER A 39 -27.32 -6.97 -4.87
CA SER A 39 -26.58 -6.31 -3.78
C SER A 39 -25.45 -7.24 -3.37
N ALA A 40 -24.22 -6.77 -3.49
CA ALA A 40 -23.05 -7.43 -2.92
C ALA A 40 -23.29 -7.63 -1.40
N PRO A 41 -22.83 -8.76 -0.81
CA PRO A 41 -23.02 -8.99 0.61
C PRO A 41 -22.28 -7.92 1.43
N ALA A 42 -22.99 -7.35 2.39
CA ALA A 42 -22.44 -6.33 3.29
C ALA A 42 -21.21 -6.88 4.05
N MET A 43 -20.09 -6.17 4.00
CA MET A 43 -18.83 -6.54 4.64
C MET A 43 -18.85 -6.21 6.15
N THR A 44 -19.79 -6.80 6.90
CA THR A 44 -19.79 -6.71 8.35
C THR A 44 -18.88 -7.77 8.95
N GLY A 45 -17.80 -7.33 9.59
CA GLY A 45 -16.86 -8.19 10.34
C GLY A 45 -15.48 -8.31 9.70
N ALA A 46 -14.73 -7.20 9.60
CA ALA A 46 -13.27 -7.28 9.53
C ALA A 46 -12.75 -7.91 10.84
N ALA A 47 -11.78 -8.83 10.74
CA ALA A 47 -11.06 -9.27 11.94
C ALA A 47 -10.52 -8.01 12.65
N PRO A 48 -10.68 -7.90 13.98
CA PRO A 48 -10.18 -6.73 14.68
C PRO A 48 -8.67 -6.67 14.49
N ALA A 49 -8.18 -5.50 14.03
CA ALA A 49 -6.75 -5.21 14.08
C ALA A 49 -6.25 -5.44 15.51
N ALA A 50 -5.04 -5.99 15.64
CA ALA A 50 -4.43 -6.09 16.97
C ALA A 50 -4.42 -4.69 17.62
N ALA A 51 -4.69 -4.63 18.92
CA ALA A 51 -4.73 -3.37 19.64
C ALA A 51 -3.38 -2.64 19.47
N ALA A 52 -3.43 -1.38 19.03
CA ALA A 52 -2.25 -0.54 18.89
C ALA A 52 -1.54 -0.39 20.24
N THR A 53 -0.21 -0.44 20.23
CA THR A 53 0.61 -0.19 21.41
C THR A 53 0.43 1.27 21.86
N THR A 54 0.19 1.48 23.14
CA THR A 54 0.15 2.84 23.67
C THR A 54 1.58 3.34 23.88
N VAL A 55 1.93 4.45 23.21
CA VAL A 55 3.18 5.20 23.43
C VAL A 55 2.85 6.44 24.24
N THR A 56 3.59 6.65 25.32
CA THR A 56 3.47 7.90 26.09
C THR A 56 4.25 8.97 25.35
N ALA A 57 3.54 10.01 24.89
CA ALA A 57 4.20 11.15 24.27
C ALA A 57 5.17 11.82 25.28
N PRO A 58 6.42 12.12 24.89
CA PRO A 58 7.34 12.82 25.76
C PRO A 58 6.87 14.27 25.97
N PRO A 59 7.34 14.93 27.05
CA PRO A 59 7.18 16.38 27.14
C PRO A 59 7.98 17.06 26.00
N LYS A 60 7.82 18.39 25.87
CA LYS A 60 8.65 19.16 24.94
C LYS A 60 10.14 18.82 25.16
N ALA A 61 10.87 18.61 24.06
CA ALA A 61 12.28 18.23 24.09
C ALA A 61 13.14 19.23 24.92
N SER A 62 14.12 18.74 25.65
CA SER A 62 14.98 19.55 26.50
C SER A 62 15.84 20.55 25.72
N LYS A 63 16.09 20.28 24.44
CA LYS A 63 16.76 21.18 23.49
C LYS A 63 16.26 20.92 22.05
N ASN A 64 16.61 21.80 21.12
CA ASN A 64 16.33 21.58 19.70
C ASN A 64 17.28 20.52 19.14
N TYR A 65 16.80 19.27 19.06
CA TYR A 65 17.52 18.16 18.45
C TYR A 65 17.37 18.17 16.93
N ASN A 66 18.43 17.71 16.23
CA ASN A 66 18.39 17.47 14.80
C ASN A 66 18.13 15.98 14.54
N ILE A 67 16.99 15.67 13.95
CA ILE A 67 16.57 14.30 13.65
C ILE A 67 16.58 14.12 12.12
N ALA A 68 17.20 13.03 11.65
CA ALA A 68 17.09 12.61 10.26
C ALA A 68 15.97 11.58 10.11
N LEU A 69 15.17 11.67 9.06
CA LEU A 69 14.20 10.65 8.63
C LEU A 69 14.68 10.09 7.29
N LEU A 70 15.05 8.81 7.26
CA LEU A 70 15.43 8.09 6.04
C LEU A 70 14.31 7.15 5.62
N GLN A 71 13.62 7.53 4.56
CA GLN A 71 12.54 6.76 3.94
C GLN A 71 13.07 5.52 3.21
N GLY A 72 12.21 4.50 3.00
CA GLY A 72 12.53 3.34 2.17
C GLY A 72 12.63 3.69 0.68
N VAL A 73 11.76 4.60 0.21
CA VAL A 73 11.77 5.13 -1.15
C VAL A 73 11.11 6.51 -1.17
N THR A 74 11.57 7.38 -2.06
CA THR A 74 10.95 8.68 -2.31
C THR A 74 9.73 8.58 -3.21
N GLY A 75 8.74 9.47 -3.03
CA GLY A 75 7.55 9.58 -3.88
C GLY A 75 6.43 8.59 -3.54
N ASP A 76 6.62 7.68 -2.61
CA ASP A 76 5.59 6.80 -2.10
C ASP A 76 4.72 7.53 -1.05
N GLN A 77 3.40 7.51 -1.22
CA GLN A 77 2.45 8.21 -0.35
C GLN A 77 2.43 7.68 1.09
N PHE A 78 2.80 6.42 1.30
CA PHE A 78 3.02 5.89 2.65
C PHE A 78 4.12 6.68 3.35
N TYR A 79 5.30 6.79 2.74
CA TYR A 79 6.42 7.53 3.32
C TYR A 79 6.18 9.03 3.40
N ILE A 80 5.44 9.63 2.45
CA ILE A 80 5.03 11.04 2.52
C ILE A 80 4.13 11.24 3.75
N THR A 81 3.14 10.37 3.97
CA THR A 81 2.24 10.48 5.13
C THR A 81 3.00 10.27 6.45
N MET A 82 3.94 9.33 6.49
CA MET A 82 4.82 9.12 7.66
C MET A 82 5.69 10.36 7.94
N GLN A 83 6.24 10.97 6.91
CA GLN A 83 6.98 12.23 7.03
C GLN A 83 6.11 13.34 7.60
N CYS A 84 4.86 13.49 7.13
CA CYS A 84 3.94 14.51 7.66
C CYS A 84 3.69 14.31 9.16
N GLY A 85 3.43 13.07 9.59
CA GLY A 85 3.25 12.77 11.02
C GLY A 85 4.50 13.06 11.85
N ALA A 86 5.68 12.75 11.32
CA ALA A 86 6.96 13.06 11.97
C ALA A 86 7.19 14.58 12.07
N GLN A 87 6.93 15.33 11.02
CA GLN A 87 7.10 16.80 11.00
C GLN A 87 6.12 17.49 11.94
N ASP A 88 4.85 17.07 11.94
CA ASP A 88 3.82 17.61 12.81
C ASP A 88 4.19 17.40 14.30
N GLU A 89 4.71 16.23 14.65
CA GLU A 89 5.12 15.95 16.04
C GLU A 89 6.43 16.65 16.41
N ALA A 90 7.39 16.69 15.49
CA ALA A 90 8.64 17.44 15.70
C ALA A 90 8.39 18.91 16.01
N ALA A 91 7.46 19.56 15.29
CA ALA A 91 7.08 20.94 15.54
C ALA A 91 6.50 21.14 16.96
N LYS A 92 5.67 20.21 17.44
CA LYS A 92 5.10 20.25 18.79
C LYS A 92 6.17 20.10 19.87
N LEU A 93 7.12 19.16 19.66
CA LEU A 93 8.19 18.88 20.62
C LEU A 93 9.35 19.87 20.54
N GLY A 94 9.41 20.72 19.52
CA GLY A 94 10.44 21.76 19.34
C GLY A 94 11.77 21.17 18.84
N VAL A 95 11.72 20.17 17.97
CA VAL A 95 12.90 19.56 17.31
C VAL A 95 12.82 19.75 15.79
N SER A 96 13.96 19.56 15.11
CA SER A 96 14.06 19.70 13.66
C SER A 96 14.12 18.34 12.99
N VAL A 97 13.40 18.16 11.86
CA VAL A 97 13.42 16.93 11.06
C VAL A 97 13.85 17.24 9.63
N SER A 98 14.88 16.52 9.15
CA SER A 98 15.28 16.49 7.75
C SER A 98 14.92 15.13 7.15
N THR A 99 14.38 15.11 5.94
CA THR A 99 13.94 13.87 5.28
C THR A 99 14.75 13.61 4.02
N GLN A 100 15.18 12.35 3.84
CA GLN A 100 15.86 11.83 2.66
C GLN A 100 15.32 10.43 2.33
N GLY A 101 15.56 9.96 1.09
CA GLY A 101 15.23 8.60 0.68
C GLY A 101 15.84 8.27 -0.67
N PRO A 102 16.05 6.98 -0.97
CA PRO A 102 16.52 6.53 -2.28
C PRO A 102 15.40 6.64 -3.33
N GLN A 103 15.79 6.68 -4.61
CA GLN A 103 14.83 6.72 -5.72
C GLN A 103 14.15 5.37 -6.02
N LYS A 104 14.69 4.28 -5.48
CA LYS A 104 14.12 2.93 -5.53
C LYS A 104 14.24 2.30 -4.15
N PHE A 105 13.37 1.36 -3.84
CA PHE A 105 13.44 0.55 -2.61
C PHE A 105 14.56 -0.47 -2.76
N ASP A 106 15.81 -0.04 -2.54
CA ASP A 106 17.04 -0.77 -2.83
C ASP A 106 18.13 -0.44 -1.81
N PRO A 107 18.70 -1.42 -1.09
CA PRO A 107 19.71 -1.19 -0.08
C PRO A 107 21.03 -0.64 -0.65
N THR A 108 21.34 -0.91 -1.91
CA THR A 108 22.55 -0.36 -2.56
C THR A 108 22.46 1.14 -2.77
N LEU A 109 21.23 1.66 -2.96
CA LEU A 109 20.94 3.08 -3.05
C LEU A 109 20.73 3.72 -1.67
N GLN A 110 20.22 2.97 -0.67
CA GLN A 110 19.97 3.50 0.66
C GLN A 110 21.25 3.63 1.51
N LYS A 111 22.16 2.67 1.40
CA LYS A 111 23.41 2.67 2.19
C LYS A 111 24.25 3.96 2.06
N PRO A 112 24.54 4.51 0.85
CA PRO A 112 25.27 5.77 0.73
C PRO A 112 24.56 6.95 1.42
N ILE A 113 23.22 6.93 1.50
CA ILE A 113 22.47 7.97 2.20
C ILE A 113 22.67 7.83 3.71
N VAL A 114 22.68 6.60 4.26
CA VAL A 114 23.05 6.35 5.68
C VAL A 114 24.44 6.89 5.97
N ASP A 115 25.43 6.60 5.10
CA ASP A 115 26.81 7.08 5.28
C ASP A 115 26.86 8.63 5.32
N SER A 116 26.11 9.29 4.46
CA SER A 116 25.97 10.76 4.43
C SER A 116 25.30 11.32 5.69
N ILE A 117 24.25 10.67 6.16
CA ILE A 117 23.54 11.04 7.40
C ILE A 117 24.47 10.90 8.59
N VAL A 118 25.20 9.80 8.71
CA VAL A 118 26.17 9.57 9.80
C VAL A 118 27.26 10.65 9.78
N ALA A 119 27.74 11.04 8.59
CA ALA A 119 28.73 12.13 8.46
C ALA A 119 28.18 13.50 8.92
N SER A 120 26.87 13.75 8.78
CA SER A 120 26.22 14.98 9.24
C SER A 120 25.96 15.03 10.75
N LYS A 121 26.11 13.89 11.44
CA LYS A 121 25.98 13.72 12.90
C LYS A 121 24.66 14.25 13.47
N PRO A 122 23.49 13.77 13.00
CA PRO A 122 22.24 14.11 13.65
C PRO A 122 22.19 13.52 15.07
N ASP A 123 21.35 14.06 15.94
CA ASP A 123 21.11 13.50 17.27
C ASP A 123 20.40 12.14 17.21
N ALA A 124 19.46 11.98 16.26
CA ALA A 124 18.74 10.72 16.02
C ALA A 124 18.51 10.46 14.52
N LEU A 125 18.29 9.21 14.19
CA LEU A 125 17.95 8.71 12.87
C LEU A 125 16.69 7.82 12.94
N LEU A 126 15.59 8.27 12.37
CA LEU A 126 14.45 7.42 12.03
C LEU A 126 14.73 6.81 10.67
N VAL A 127 14.64 5.50 10.54
CA VAL A 127 14.97 4.83 9.27
C VAL A 127 14.06 3.66 8.99
N ALA A 128 13.62 3.56 7.73
CA ALA A 128 12.95 2.39 7.16
C ALA A 128 13.98 1.60 6.32
N PRO A 129 14.67 0.58 6.90
CA PRO A 129 15.66 -0.20 6.16
C PRO A 129 15.01 -0.97 5.01
N THR A 130 15.63 -0.90 3.82
CA THR A 130 15.11 -1.52 2.61
C THR A 130 15.40 -3.02 2.50
N ASP A 131 16.28 -3.55 3.37
CA ASP A 131 16.59 -4.98 3.47
C ASP A 131 17.05 -5.32 4.90
N VAL A 132 16.56 -6.45 5.42
CA VAL A 132 16.82 -6.86 6.82
C VAL A 132 18.28 -7.18 7.11
N GLN A 133 19.06 -7.62 6.12
CA GLN A 133 20.45 -8.03 6.26
C GLN A 133 21.42 -6.96 5.77
N ALA A 134 21.19 -6.43 4.56
CA ALA A 134 22.11 -5.48 3.93
C ALA A 134 22.21 -4.15 4.70
N MET A 135 21.11 -3.72 5.34
CA MET A 135 21.06 -2.46 6.08
C MET A 135 21.48 -2.61 7.56
N GLN A 136 21.65 -3.83 8.07
CA GLN A 136 21.98 -4.03 9.48
C GLN A 136 23.31 -3.40 9.87
N GLN A 137 24.41 -3.72 9.18
CA GLN A 137 25.74 -3.20 9.50
C GLN A 137 25.82 -1.66 9.38
N PRO A 138 25.33 -1.01 8.32
CA PRO A 138 25.30 0.45 8.25
C PRO A 138 24.59 1.12 9.43
N LEU A 139 23.45 0.55 9.87
CA LEU A 139 22.69 1.11 10.98
C LEU A 139 23.30 0.83 12.35
N GLN A 140 23.95 -0.32 12.53
CA GLN A 140 24.79 -0.58 13.72
C GLN A 140 25.95 0.42 13.81
N GLN A 141 26.58 0.77 12.68
CA GLN A 141 27.64 1.80 12.64
C GLN A 141 27.09 3.19 13.01
N ALA A 142 25.88 3.55 12.54
CA ALA A 142 25.22 4.80 12.94
C ALA A 142 24.99 4.85 14.46
N ALA A 143 24.48 3.77 15.05
CA ALA A 143 24.29 3.67 16.50
C ALA A 143 25.63 3.73 17.27
N ALA A 144 26.68 3.05 16.80
CA ALA A 144 28.00 3.09 17.39
C ALA A 144 28.65 4.49 17.31
N ALA A 145 28.28 5.31 16.33
CA ALA A 145 28.66 6.72 16.23
C ALA A 145 27.91 7.64 17.24
N GLY A 146 27.02 7.10 18.06
CA GLY A 146 26.26 7.80 19.09
C GLY A 146 24.90 8.33 18.65
N ILE A 147 24.49 8.07 17.41
CA ILE A 147 23.18 8.48 16.88
C ILE A 147 22.10 7.55 17.47
N LYS A 148 20.98 8.13 17.99
CA LYS A 148 19.85 7.33 18.46
C LYS A 148 19.07 6.80 17.26
N VAL A 149 19.14 5.49 16.98
CA VAL A 149 18.46 4.87 15.84
C VAL A 149 17.07 4.38 16.25
N VAL A 150 16.05 4.82 15.54
CA VAL A 150 14.66 4.34 15.63
C VAL A 150 14.31 3.67 14.30
N LEU A 151 13.93 2.41 14.33
CA LEU A 151 13.43 1.72 13.15
C LEU A 151 11.94 2.04 12.98
N VAL A 152 11.56 2.54 11.83
CA VAL A 152 10.18 2.88 11.47
C VAL A 152 9.77 2.07 10.24
N ASP A 153 8.52 1.58 10.22
CA ASP A 153 7.97 0.71 9.19
C ASP A 153 8.68 -0.67 9.14
N THR A 154 9.90 -0.73 8.65
CA THR A 154 10.69 -1.95 8.46
C THR A 154 11.75 -2.12 9.56
N THR A 155 12.33 -3.31 9.65
CA THR A 155 13.36 -3.64 10.63
C THR A 155 14.55 -4.39 10.01
N THR A 156 15.59 -4.67 10.81
CA THR A 156 16.72 -5.54 10.44
C THR A 156 16.67 -6.86 11.22
N ASN A 157 17.50 -7.84 10.82
CA ASN A 157 17.54 -9.16 11.46
C ASN A 157 17.85 -9.08 12.95
N ASP A 158 18.81 -8.25 13.33
CA ASP A 158 19.12 -7.94 14.72
C ASP A 158 18.97 -6.45 15.01
N PRO A 159 17.79 -6.01 15.50
CA PRO A 159 17.51 -4.60 15.79
C PRO A 159 18.00 -4.17 17.18
N SER A 160 18.87 -4.91 17.86
CA SER A 160 19.32 -4.65 19.26
C SER A 160 20.00 -3.28 19.43
N TYR A 161 20.56 -2.72 18.37
CA TYR A 161 21.19 -1.40 18.35
C TYR A 161 20.16 -0.24 18.36
N ALA A 162 18.91 -0.50 17.97
CA ALA A 162 17.87 0.51 17.89
C ALA A 162 17.25 0.77 19.28
N VAL A 163 16.89 2.02 19.53
CA VAL A 163 16.21 2.40 20.78
C VAL A 163 14.76 1.94 20.78
N SER A 164 14.10 1.96 19.60
CA SER A 164 12.73 1.50 19.40
C SER A 164 12.52 1.00 17.97
N GLN A 165 11.46 0.20 17.76
CA GLN A 165 10.97 -0.28 16.47
C GLN A 165 9.45 0.00 16.40
N ILE A 166 9.00 0.70 15.37
CA ILE A 166 7.60 1.06 15.17
C ILE A 166 7.13 0.52 13.82
N ALA A 167 6.15 -0.36 13.81
CA ALA A 167 5.58 -0.95 12.60
C ALA A 167 4.09 -1.23 12.77
N SER A 168 3.39 -1.44 11.67
CA SER A 168 2.00 -1.91 11.68
C SER A 168 1.91 -3.39 12.08
N ASP A 169 0.70 -3.84 12.42
CA ASP A 169 0.38 -5.28 12.53
C ASP A 169 0.39 -5.92 11.13
N ASN A 170 1.58 -6.27 10.65
CA ASN A 170 1.76 -6.76 9.28
C ASN A 170 1.21 -8.17 9.07
N GLU A 171 1.39 -9.10 10.02
CA GLU A 171 0.82 -10.45 9.91
C GLU A 171 -0.70 -10.41 10.00
N GLY A 172 -1.26 -9.64 10.95
CA GLY A 172 -2.71 -9.42 11.05
C GLY A 172 -3.29 -8.78 9.80
N GLY A 173 -2.60 -7.82 9.22
CA GLY A 173 -3.00 -7.19 7.95
C GLY A 173 -3.01 -8.16 6.76
N GLY A 174 -2.04 -9.07 6.68
CA GLY A 174 -2.02 -10.15 5.70
C GLY A 174 -3.21 -11.12 5.86
N ARG A 175 -3.54 -11.51 7.08
CA ARG A 175 -4.75 -12.29 7.40
C ARG A 175 -6.01 -11.55 7.00
N ALA A 176 -6.11 -10.26 7.31
CA ALA A 176 -7.27 -9.43 6.94
C ALA A 176 -7.46 -9.32 5.42
N ALA A 177 -6.37 -9.29 4.65
CA ALA A 177 -6.41 -9.33 3.19
C ALA A 177 -7.00 -10.65 2.66
N PHE A 178 -6.62 -11.79 3.25
CA PHE A 178 -7.23 -13.07 2.90
C PHE A 178 -8.73 -13.10 3.25
N GLU A 179 -9.11 -12.65 4.44
CA GLU A 179 -10.52 -12.61 4.84
C GLU A 179 -11.36 -11.73 3.90
N ALA A 180 -10.80 -10.65 3.35
CA ALA A 180 -11.46 -9.84 2.33
C ALA A 180 -11.68 -10.65 1.02
N ILE A 181 -10.67 -11.37 0.53
CA ILE A 181 -10.81 -12.23 -0.66
C ILE A 181 -11.85 -13.34 -0.40
N LYS A 182 -11.78 -13.99 0.76
CA LYS A 182 -12.71 -15.07 1.15
C LYS A 182 -14.16 -14.63 1.18
N LYS A 183 -14.46 -13.41 1.62
CA LYS A 183 -15.82 -12.85 1.59
C LYS A 183 -16.33 -12.63 0.17
N LEU A 184 -15.43 -12.24 -0.73
CA LEU A 184 -15.77 -11.99 -2.14
C LEU A 184 -15.89 -13.30 -2.95
N HIS A 185 -15.18 -14.36 -2.52
CA HIS A 185 -15.18 -15.68 -3.13
C HIS A 185 -15.41 -16.79 -2.08
N PRO A 186 -16.62 -16.92 -1.52
CA PRO A 186 -16.90 -17.89 -0.46
C PRO A 186 -16.82 -19.38 -0.92
N GLU A 187 -16.86 -19.60 -2.22
CA GLU A 187 -16.64 -20.94 -2.80
C GLU A 187 -15.18 -21.39 -2.74
N GLY A 188 -14.26 -20.46 -2.56
CA GLY A 188 -12.83 -20.73 -2.62
C GLY A 188 -12.23 -20.56 -4.02
N GLY A 189 -10.99 -20.99 -4.17
CA GLY A 189 -10.24 -20.95 -5.43
C GLY A 189 -8.75 -20.66 -5.25
N LYS A 190 -8.03 -20.46 -6.35
CA LYS A 190 -6.60 -20.14 -6.31
C LYS A 190 -6.35 -18.70 -5.94
N VAL A 191 -5.40 -18.48 -5.02
CA VAL A 191 -4.99 -17.16 -4.57
C VAL A 191 -3.47 -17.04 -4.56
N MET A 192 -2.95 -15.82 -4.80
CA MET A 192 -1.52 -15.53 -4.82
C MET A 192 -1.17 -14.28 -4.05
N VAL A 193 0.12 -14.11 -3.80
CA VAL A 193 0.70 -12.87 -3.27
C VAL A 193 1.58 -12.20 -4.32
N MET A 194 1.43 -10.88 -4.45
CA MET A 194 2.37 -10.01 -5.16
C MET A 194 3.15 -9.20 -4.12
N ASN A 195 4.43 -9.53 -3.96
CA ASN A 195 5.34 -8.94 -2.96
C ASN A 195 6.35 -7.99 -3.61
N ILE A 196 7.18 -7.30 -2.81
CA ILE A 196 8.27 -6.43 -3.29
C ILE A 196 9.48 -7.27 -3.66
N ASP A 197 10.24 -7.70 -2.66
CA ASP A 197 11.45 -8.52 -2.72
C ASP A 197 11.53 -9.38 -1.46
N PRO A 198 12.21 -10.53 -1.49
CA PRO A 198 12.54 -11.26 -0.28
C PRO A 198 13.45 -10.41 0.62
N GLY A 199 13.22 -10.44 1.93
CA GLY A 199 14.02 -9.69 2.90
C GLY A 199 13.50 -8.28 3.20
N VAL A 200 12.30 -7.93 2.71
CA VAL A 200 11.56 -6.74 3.16
C VAL A 200 10.67 -7.15 4.32
N SER A 201 11.04 -6.81 5.54
CA SER A 201 10.47 -7.36 6.78
C SER A 201 8.93 -7.26 6.88
N THR A 202 8.37 -6.13 6.49
CA THR A 202 6.92 -5.87 6.58
C THR A 202 6.14 -6.65 5.54
N THR A 203 6.59 -6.64 4.30
CA THR A 203 5.88 -7.30 3.20
C THR A 203 6.03 -8.82 3.25
N ASP A 204 7.15 -9.33 3.77
CA ASP A 204 7.32 -10.75 4.07
C ASP A 204 6.38 -11.20 5.21
N ALA A 205 6.21 -10.38 6.25
CA ALA A 205 5.25 -10.66 7.33
C ALA A 205 3.79 -10.62 6.83
N ARG A 206 3.43 -9.69 5.94
CA ARG A 206 2.12 -9.64 5.28
C ARG A 206 1.87 -10.88 4.45
N ALA A 207 2.83 -11.29 3.61
CA ALA A 207 2.76 -12.50 2.80
C ALA A 207 2.61 -13.75 3.66
N LYS A 208 3.35 -13.85 4.76
CA LYS A 208 3.27 -14.94 5.73
C LYS A 208 1.87 -15.01 6.36
N GLY A 209 1.35 -13.89 6.89
CA GLY A 209 0.02 -13.84 7.51
C GLY A 209 -1.10 -14.25 6.54
N PHE A 210 -0.99 -13.83 5.27
CA PHE A 210 -1.91 -14.26 4.21
C PHE A 210 -1.81 -15.77 3.93
N GLU A 211 -0.59 -16.29 3.72
CA GLU A 211 -0.36 -17.71 3.42
C GLU A 211 -0.85 -18.62 4.57
N GLU A 212 -0.59 -18.24 5.82
CA GLU A 212 -1.08 -18.98 6.99
C GLU A 212 -2.61 -19.01 7.03
N ALA A 213 -3.27 -17.87 6.79
CA ALA A 213 -4.73 -17.81 6.74
C ALA A 213 -5.32 -18.65 5.60
N VAL A 214 -4.68 -18.67 4.42
CA VAL A 214 -5.09 -19.55 3.31
C VAL A 214 -4.99 -21.02 3.70
N LYS A 215 -3.94 -21.44 4.40
CA LYS A 215 -3.75 -22.85 4.84
C LYS A 215 -4.82 -23.32 5.83
N GLU A 216 -5.46 -22.40 6.54
CA GLU A 216 -6.54 -22.69 7.49
C GLU A 216 -7.88 -22.95 6.79
N ASP A 217 -8.02 -22.65 5.48
CA ASP A 217 -9.25 -22.84 4.71
C ASP A 217 -9.03 -23.72 3.48
N SER A 218 -9.47 -24.99 3.57
CA SER A 218 -9.30 -26.00 2.51
C SER A 218 -9.99 -25.68 1.17
N LYS A 219 -10.85 -24.67 1.12
CA LYS A 219 -11.47 -24.20 -0.12
C LYS A 219 -10.50 -23.40 -0.98
N PHE A 220 -9.44 -22.86 -0.39
CA PHE A 220 -8.48 -22.03 -1.10
C PHE A 220 -7.16 -22.76 -1.35
N GLN A 221 -6.54 -22.45 -2.49
CA GLN A 221 -5.23 -22.95 -2.86
C GLN A 221 -4.25 -21.78 -3.02
N TYR A 222 -3.21 -21.76 -2.20
CA TYR A 222 -2.11 -20.82 -2.37
C TYR A 222 -1.21 -21.24 -3.52
N VAL A 223 -1.10 -20.42 -4.58
CA VAL A 223 -0.26 -20.72 -5.75
C VAL A 223 1.11 -20.04 -5.71
N GLY A 224 1.41 -19.37 -4.60
CA GLY A 224 2.73 -18.81 -4.32
C GLY A 224 2.82 -17.30 -4.36
N VAL A 225 4.05 -16.81 -4.26
CA VAL A 225 4.42 -15.41 -4.26
C VAL A 225 5.18 -15.05 -5.54
N GLN A 226 4.93 -13.84 -6.06
CA GLN A 226 5.71 -13.21 -7.13
C GLN A 226 6.27 -11.89 -6.61
N TYR A 227 7.40 -11.44 -7.17
CA TYR A 227 8.12 -10.27 -6.69
C TYR A 227 8.17 -9.17 -7.74
N SER A 228 7.56 -8.04 -7.42
CA SER A 228 7.40 -6.89 -8.33
C SER A 228 8.60 -5.95 -8.36
N HIS A 229 9.56 -6.11 -7.45
CA HIS A 229 10.68 -5.17 -7.23
C HIS A 229 10.20 -3.73 -6.98
N ASN A 230 9.06 -3.59 -6.31
CA ASN A 230 8.39 -2.31 -6.05
C ASN A 230 8.07 -1.52 -7.34
N ASP A 231 7.90 -2.21 -8.48
CA ASP A 231 7.61 -1.62 -9.77
C ASP A 231 6.23 -2.07 -10.28
N PRO A 232 5.29 -1.13 -10.51
CA PRO A 232 3.92 -1.48 -10.92
C PRO A 232 3.85 -2.09 -12.34
N ALA A 233 4.79 -1.76 -13.23
CA ALA A 233 4.81 -2.35 -14.56
C ALA A 233 5.21 -3.83 -14.50
N THR A 234 6.21 -4.15 -13.69
CA THR A 234 6.64 -5.52 -13.40
C THR A 234 5.49 -6.32 -12.76
N ALA A 235 4.80 -5.76 -11.77
CA ALA A 235 3.65 -6.41 -11.16
C ALA A 235 2.55 -6.73 -12.19
N ALA A 236 2.22 -5.79 -13.09
CA ALA A 236 1.22 -5.99 -14.13
C ALA A 236 1.61 -7.12 -15.11
N GLN A 237 2.88 -7.19 -15.50
CA GLN A 237 3.39 -8.27 -16.37
C GLN A 237 3.31 -9.63 -15.69
N LEU A 238 3.70 -9.71 -14.40
CA LEU A 238 3.66 -10.95 -13.62
C LEU A 238 2.23 -11.45 -13.42
N ILE A 239 1.26 -10.55 -13.18
CA ILE A 239 -0.16 -10.90 -13.12
C ILE A 239 -0.64 -11.45 -14.46
N GLY A 240 -0.27 -10.81 -15.58
CA GLY A 240 -0.62 -11.32 -16.91
C GLY A 240 -0.09 -12.72 -17.18
N ALA A 241 1.17 -13.00 -16.79
CA ALA A 241 1.77 -14.33 -16.91
C ALA A 241 1.11 -15.35 -15.96
N GLN A 242 0.80 -14.95 -14.73
CA GLN A 242 0.13 -15.84 -13.77
C GLN A 242 -1.27 -16.24 -14.24
N LEU A 243 -2.05 -15.31 -14.81
CA LEU A 243 -3.38 -15.58 -15.34
C LEU A 243 -3.38 -16.51 -16.58
N GLN A 244 -2.27 -16.54 -17.33
CA GLN A 244 -2.07 -17.51 -18.41
C GLN A 244 -1.79 -18.91 -17.84
N LYS A 245 -1.02 -19.01 -16.76
CA LYS A 245 -0.67 -20.25 -16.07
C LYS A 245 -1.85 -20.81 -15.27
N ASP A 246 -2.53 -19.95 -14.52
CA ASP A 246 -3.65 -20.29 -13.66
C ASP A 246 -4.88 -19.43 -14.03
N PRO A 247 -5.62 -19.79 -15.11
CA PRO A 247 -6.76 -18.99 -15.59
C PRO A 247 -7.95 -19.00 -14.62
N ASP A 248 -7.93 -19.87 -13.63
CA ASP A 248 -8.87 -20.05 -12.52
C ASP A 248 -8.42 -19.32 -11.22
N LEU A 249 -7.44 -18.41 -11.31
CA LEU A 249 -7.06 -17.55 -10.20
C LEU A 249 -8.25 -16.64 -9.80
N VAL A 250 -8.59 -16.63 -8.51
CA VAL A 250 -9.74 -15.85 -7.99
C VAL A 250 -9.31 -14.63 -7.17
N GLY A 251 -8.09 -14.61 -6.66
CA GLY A 251 -7.65 -13.52 -5.80
C GLY A 251 -6.14 -13.26 -5.84
N VAL A 252 -5.79 -11.98 -5.74
CA VAL A 252 -4.43 -11.46 -5.62
C VAL A 252 -4.36 -10.58 -4.37
N PHE A 253 -3.48 -10.92 -3.45
CA PHE A 253 -3.07 -10.02 -2.39
C PHE A 253 -1.77 -9.32 -2.78
N ALA A 254 -1.79 -8.00 -2.89
CA ALA A 254 -0.63 -7.17 -3.16
C ALA A 254 -0.16 -6.49 -1.88
N THR A 255 1.08 -6.77 -1.48
CA THR A 255 1.58 -6.48 -0.13
C THR A 255 1.93 -5.01 0.13
N ASN A 256 1.88 -4.15 -0.91
CA ASN A 256 2.18 -2.72 -0.80
C ASN A 256 1.55 -1.91 -1.93
N LEU A 257 1.71 -0.58 -1.87
CA LEU A 257 1.11 0.41 -2.75
C LEU A 257 1.36 0.11 -4.25
N PHE A 258 2.61 0.03 -4.69
CA PHE A 258 2.94 -0.13 -6.11
C PHE A 258 2.63 -1.54 -6.64
N SER A 259 2.79 -2.57 -5.80
CA SER A 259 2.36 -3.93 -6.16
C SER A 259 0.85 -4.00 -6.39
N ALA A 260 0.04 -3.28 -5.60
CA ALA A 260 -1.41 -3.24 -5.75
C ALA A 260 -1.84 -2.48 -7.03
N GLU A 261 -1.24 -1.33 -7.31
CA GLU A 261 -1.49 -0.57 -8.55
C GLU A 261 -1.18 -1.39 -9.80
N GLY A 262 -0.04 -2.09 -9.78
CA GLY A 262 0.37 -2.96 -10.87
C GLY A 262 -0.53 -4.19 -11.01
N SER A 263 -0.90 -4.84 -9.90
CA SER A 263 -1.79 -6.00 -9.91
C SER A 263 -3.17 -5.66 -10.48
N ALA A 264 -3.77 -4.55 -10.05
CA ALA A 264 -5.04 -4.06 -10.60
C ALA A 264 -4.94 -3.79 -12.11
N THR A 265 -3.83 -3.21 -12.55
CA THR A 265 -3.56 -2.96 -13.97
C THR A 265 -3.44 -4.26 -14.76
N GLY A 266 -2.70 -5.25 -14.25
CA GLY A 266 -2.53 -6.57 -14.89
C GLY A 266 -3.84 -7.33 -15.03
N VAL A 267 -4.67 -7.37 -13.96
CA VAL A 267 -6.00 -7.99 -13.98
C VAL A 267 -6.90 -7.30 -15.02
N ARG A 268 -6.90 -5.97 -15.07
CA ARG A 268 -7.69 -5.20 -16.06
C ARG A 268 -7.23 -5.47 -17.50
N GLN A 269 -5.91 -5.47 -17.75
CA GLN A 269 -5.35 -5.75 -19.08
C GLN A 269 -5.65 -7.17 -19.56
N ALA A 270 -5.73 -8.13 -18.65
CA ALA A 270 -6.14 -9.51 -18.94
C ALA A 270 -7.66 -9.68 -19.15
N GLY A 271 -8.47 -8.61 -19.00
CA GLY A 271 -9.93 -8.68 -19.11
C GLY A 271 -10.60 -9.46 -17.98
N LYS A 272 -9.94 -9.56 -16.81
CA LYS A 272 -10.38 -10.34 -15.65
C LYS A 272 -10.96 -9.50 -14.51
N SER A 273 -11.21 -8.21 -14.72
CA SER A 273 -11.85 -7.33 -13.73
C SER A 273 -13.18 -7.92 -13.26
N GLY A 274 -13.40 -7.95 -11.94
CA GLY A 274 -14.58 -8.57 -11.32
C GLY A 274 -14.56 -10.09 -11.22
N GLN A 275 -13.68 -10.78 -11.96
CA GLN A 275 -13.46 -12.24 -11.85
C GLN A 275 -12.31 -12.56 -10.89
N VAL A 276 -11.26 -11.74 -10.91
CA VAL A 276 -10.12 -11.84 -10.01
C VAL A 276 -10.16 -10.67 -9.05
N GLN A 277 -10.24 -10.96 -7.76
CA GLN A 277 -10.30 -9.95 -6.71
C GLN A 277 -8.88 -9.47 -6.39
N VAL A 278 -8.67 -8.16 -6.41
CA VAL A 278 -7.41 -7.56 -5.98
C VAL A 278 -7.63 -6.91 -4.62
N VAL A 279 -6.90 -7.39 -3.62
CA VAL A 279 -6.82 -6.76 -2.30
C VAL A 279 -5.42 -6.19 -2.15
N GLY A 280 -5.33 -4.87 -1.96
CA GLY A 280 -4.07 -4.16 -1.78
C GLY A 280 -3.77 -3.85 -0.33
N PHE A 281 -2.49 -3.75 0.00
CA PHE A 281 -2.05 -3.04 1.21
C PHE A 281 -1.81 -1.58 0.87
N ASP A 282 -1.95 -0.68 1.86
CA ASP A 282 -1.89 0.77 1.75
C ASP A 282 -3.17 1.43 1.21
N ALA A 283 -3.18 2.77 1.20
CA ALA A 283 -4.33 3.57 0.77
C ALA A 283 -3.92 4.87 0.05
N GLY A 284 -3.00 4.73 -0.92
CA GLY A 284 -2.59 5.85 -1.77
C GLY A 284 -3.73 6.35 -2.67
N PRO A 285 -3.65 7.58 -3.20
CA PRO A 285 -4.70 8.17 -4.01
C PRO A 285 -5.15 7.31 -5.19
N ASN A 286 -4.21 6.68 -5.91
CA ASN A 286 -4.53 5.80 -7.04
C ASN A 286 -5.23 4.52 -6.59
N GLN A 287 -4.82 3.93 -5.46
CA GLN A 287 -5.48 2.77 -4.88
C GLN A 287 -6.91 3.11 -4.42
N MET A 288 -7.09 4.26 -3.77
CA MET A 288 -8.41 4.77 -3.36
C MET A 288 -9.31 5.03 -4.58
N GLN A 289 -8.74 5.50 -5.69
CA GLN A 289 -9.48 5.65 -6.94
C GLN A 289 -9.84 4.28 -7.53
N ALA A 290 -8.90 3.34 -7.59
CA ALA A 290 -9.12 1.98 -8.06
C ALA A 290 -10.20 1.24 -7.24
N LEU A 291 -10.27 1.50 -5.93
CA LEU A 291 -11.33 1.00 -5.06
C LEU A 291 -12.69 1.60 -5.41
N ARG A 292 -12.77 2.93 -5.67
CA ARG A 292 -14.02 3.59 -6.13
C ARG A 292 -14.52 3.03 -7.47
N GLU A 293 -13.60 2.74 -8.36
CA GLU A 293 -13.88 2.20 -9.70
C GLU A 293 -14.15 0.68 -9.68
N GLY A 294 -13.92 0.01 -8.56
CA GLY A 294 -14.10 -1.44 -8.40
C GLY A 294 -13.04 -2.28 -9.11
N THR A 295 -11.88 -1.71 -9.47
CA THR A 295 -10.73 -2.46 -10.00
C THR A 295 -9.87 -3.04 -8.88
N VAL A 296 -9.96 -2.51 -7.67
CA VAL A 296 -9.51 -3.07 -6.40
C VAL A 296 -10.73 -3.22 -5.50
N GLN A 297 -10.83 -4.30 -4.76
CA GLN A 297 -12.03 -4.63 -3.98
C GLN A 297 -11.91 -4.30 -2.50
N ALA A 298 -10.69 -4.33 -1.96
CA ALA A 298 -10.41 -3.89 -0.60
C ALA A 298 -8.96 -3.40 -0.47
N LEU A 299 -8.72 -2.54 0.52
CA LEU A 299 -7.41 -2.05 0.90
C LEU A 299 -7.19 -2.26 2.39
N VAL A 300 -5.99 -2.67 2.78
CA VAL A 300 -5.55 -2.73 4.18
C VAL A 300 -4.65 -1.52 4.43
N ALA A 301 -5.24 -0.44 4.91
CA ALA A 301 -4.56 0.83 5.14
C ALA A 301 -3.85 0.85 6.48
N GLN A 302 -2.58 1.20 6.49
CA GLN A 302 -1.79 1.44 7.69
C GLN A 302 -2.10 2.84 8.29
N ASP A 303 -1.48 3.15 9.42
CA ASP A 303 -1.41 4.53 9.95
C ASP A 303 0.04 5.04 9.89
N PRO A 304 0.54 5.43 8.70
CA PRO A 304 1.91 5.91 8.57
C PRO A 304 2.15 7.23 9.30
N GLY A 305 1.13 8.09 9.43
CA GLY A 305 1.23 9.31 10.22
C GLY A 305 1.56 9.01 11.68
N LEU A 306 0.91 8.00 12.25
CA LEU A 306 1.18 7.56 13.62
C LEU A 306 2.56 6.91 13.76
N ILE A 307 3.03 6.15 12.75
CA ILE A 307 4.38 5.59 12.74
C ILE A 307 5.42 6.72 12.79
N GLY A 308 5.27 7.75 11.97
CA GLY A 308 6.15 8.92 11.97
C GLY A 308 6.12 9.68 13.29
N LYS A 309 4.92 9.92 13.84
CA LYS A 309 4.73 10.53 15.16
C LYS A 309 5.46 9.76 16.25
N PHE A 310 5.19 8.48 16.40
CA PHE A 310 5.83 7.65 17.43
C PHE A 310 7.34 7.54 17.24
N GLY A 311 7.81 7.58 15.98
CA GLY A 311 9.24 7.65 15.68
C GLY A 311 9.92 8.87 16.33
N ILE A 312 9.28 10.03 16.24
CA ILE A 312 9.77 11.26 16.88
C ILE A 312 9.65 11.18 18.40
N ASP A 313 8.52 10.69 18.94
CA ASP A 313 8.32 10.51 20.37
C ASP A 313 9.42 9.64 21.00
N GLU A 314 9.73 8.50 20.40
CA GLU A 314 10.74 7.58 20.87
C GLU A 314 12.17 8.13 20.70
N ALA A 315 12.45 8.88 19.63
CA ALA A 315 13.74 9.54 19.44
C ALA A 315 13.98 10.60 20.53
N VAL A 316 13.01 11.48 20.79
CA VAL A 316 13.12 12.52 21.85
C VAL A 316 13.22 11.87 23.22
N THR A 317 12.43 10.84 23.51
CA THR A 317 12.52 10.08 24.77
C THR A 317 13.94 9.53 24.98
N ALA A 318 14.56 8.94 23.95
CA ALA A 318 15.93 8.42 24.06
C ALA A 318 16.98 9.53 24.23
N LEU A 319 16.79 10.67 23.59
CA LEU A 319 17.71 11.81 23.65
C LEU A 319 17.65 12.53 25.01
N ASP A 320 16.49 12.57 25.64
CA ASP A 320 16.28 13.14 26.98
C ASP A 320 16.54 12.14 28.11
N GLY A 321 17.01 10.91 27.78
CA GLY A 321 17.37 9.88 28.76
C GLY A 321 16.18 9.17 29.38
N GLY A 322 15.02 9.23 28.76
CA GLY A 322 13.81 8.50 29.16
C GLY A 322 13.85 7.02 28.79
N GLN A 323 12.82 6.29 29.16
CA GLN A 323 12.68 4.86 28.88
C GLN A 323 11.86 4.64 27.60
N ASN A 324 12.47 4.03 26.59
CA ASN A 324 11.85 3.72 25.31
C ASN A 324 10.97 2.47 25.35
N THR A 325 9.89 2.48 24.54
CA THR A 325 9.13 1.30 24.19
C THR A 325 9.85 0.54 23.07
N LYS A 326 10.33 -0.67 23.36
CA LYS A 326 11.19 -1.42 22.42
C LYS A 326 10.50 -1.82 21.13
N LYS A 327 9.20 -2.19 21.19
CA LYS A 327 8.36 -2.52 20.04
C LYS A 327 7.04 -1.80 20.16
N VAL A 328 6.74 -1.02 19.15
CA VAL A 328 5.47 -0.29 19.01
C VAL A 328 4.76 -0.84 17.78
N GLN A 329 3.53 -1.29 17.97
CA GLN A 329 2.69 -1.78 16.90
C GLN A 329 1.54 -0.80 16.68
N THR A 330 1.36 -0.33 15.45
CA THR A 330 0.16 0.41 15.03
C THR A 330 -0.85 -0.55 14.40
N GLY A 331 -2.13 -0.17 14.40
CA GLY A 331 -3.19 -0.92 13.76
C GLY A 331 -3.25 -0.68 12.25
N PHE A 332 -4.34 -1.16 11.66
CA PHE A 332 -4.70 -0.91 10.26
C PHE A 332 -6.22 -0.78 10.12
N THR A 333 -6.67 -0.21 9.01
CA THR A 333 -8.09 -0.11 8.63
C THR A 333 -8.33 -0.86 7.35
N VAL A 334 -9.31 -1.77 7.31
CA VAL A 334 -9.75 -2.39 6.06
C VAL A 334 -10.75 -1.47 5.37
N ILE A 335 -10.39 -0.98 4.19
CA ILE A 335 -11.20 -0.07 3.39
C ILE A 335 -11.90 -0.87 2.29
N THR A 336 -13.20 -0.67 2.15
CA THR A 336 -14.04 -1.23 1.09
C THR A 336 -14.90 -0.10 0.51
N GLN A 337 -15.62 -0.37 -0.57
CA GLN A 337 -16.57 0.62 -1.11
C GLN A 337 -17.64 1.04 -0.09
N GLU A 338 -17.97 0.17 0.86
CA GLU A 338 -19.03 0.42 1.87
C GLU A 338 -18.62 1.50 2.89
N ASN A 339 -17.35 1.49 3.34
CA ASN A 339 -16.84 2.43 4.35
C ASN A 339 -15.99 3.57 3.77
N LEU A 340 -15.85 3.63 2.45
CA LEU A 340 -14.99 4.58 1.74
C LEU A 340 -15.29 6.06 2.05
N ASN A 341 -16.56 6.40 2.29
CA ASN A 341 -17.00 7.77 2.60
C ASN A 341 -16.99 8.09 4.10
N GLY A 342 -16.48 7.19 4.94
CA GLY A 342 -16.40 7.31 6.38
C GLY A 342 -14.99 7.04 6.90
N GLU A 343 -14.88 6.07 7.80
CA GLU A 343 -13.62 5.67 8.43
C GLU A 343 -12.55 5.27 7.40
N GLY A 344 -12.93 4.55 6.36
CA GLY A 344 -12.02 4.16 5.28
C GLY A 344 -11.44 5.37 4.53
N GLY A 345 -12.25 6.40 4.28
CA GLY A 345 -11.76 7.63 3.63
C GLY A 345 -10.80 8.42 4.50
N ALA A 346 -10.98 8.38 5.82
CA ALA A 346 -10.09 9.03 6.78
C ALA A 346 -8.69 8.38 6.84
N ALA A 347 -8.57 7.10 6.45
CA ALA A 347 -7.31 6.36 6.40
C ALA A 347 -6.51 6.59 5.10
N ALA A 348 -7.00 7.41 4.17
CA ALA A 348 -6.32 7.71 2.91
C ALA A 348 -5.01 8.48 3.12
N TYR A 349 -3.99 8.13 2.33
CA TYR A 349 -2.65 8.70 2.44
C TYR A 349 -2.54 10.08 1.79
N LYS A 350 -1.64 10.90 2.33
CA LYS A 350 -1.32 12.24 1.81
C LYS A 350 -0.37 12.15 0.62
N SER A 351 -0.51 13.08 -0.33
CA SER A 351 0.42 13.25 -1.46
C SER A 351 1.50 14.31 -1.18
N SER A 352 1.32 15.10 -0.13
CA SER A 352 2.27 16.12 0.31
C SER A 352 1.97 16.55 1.76
N CYS A 353 2.93 17.07 2.43
CA CYS A 353 2.76 17.78 3.69
C CYS A 353 2.60 19.27 3.39
#